data_336139f2af2c3351be25f1386bd9136b
#
_entry.id   336139f2af2c3351be25f1386bd9136b
#
_cell.length_a   1.000
_cell.length_b   1.000
_cell.length_c   1.000
_cell.angle_alpha   90.00
_cell.angle_beta   90.00
_cell.angle_gamma   90.00
#
_symmetry.space_group_name_H-M   'P 1'
#
loop_
_entity.id
_entity.type
_entity.pdbx_description
1 polymer ?
#
loop_
_entity_poly.entity_id
_entity_poly.type
_entity_poly.pdbx_seq_one_letter_code
_entity_poly.pdbx_strand_id
1 'polypeptide(L)'
;MILTNNLTFDSTCRTFFSNDIYFASFSNAILFDGKQVIRPERLVRYENDMSLIIDDTKSAEDKKRRRNIVVKTDVDGVCCLFSIEHQSTIDKNMVIRCGNYEMLEYLKQLKNKKLKRLVPQVIIVFYTGDKK
;
A
#
# COMPACT_ATOMS: atom_id res chain seq x y z
N MET A 1 13.03 18.28 22.92
CA MET A 1 12.25 18.67 21.75
C MET A 1 11.21 17.61 21.45
N ILE A 2 9.97 18.00 21.59
CA ILE A 2 8.90 17.05 21.39
C ILE A 2 8.32 17.31 20.03
N LEU A 3 8.67 16.46 19.13
CA LEU A 3 8.01 16.43 17.84
C LEU A 3 6.63 15.81 18.02
N THR A 4 5.67 16.33 17.30
CA THR A 4 4.36 15.71 17.23
C THR A 4 4.54 14.30 16.70
N ASN A 5 4.66 13.37 17.63
CA ASN A 5 5.13 12.02 17.38
C ASN A 5 4.40 11.30 16.25
N ASN A 6 3.12 11.60 16.03
CA ASN A 6 2.33 10.90 15.04
C ASN A 6 2.73 11.21 13.60
N LEU A 7 2.98 12.50 13.29
CA LEU A 7 3.43 12.88 11.95
C LEU A 7 4.82 12.35 11.64
N THR A 8 5.72 12.39 12.65
CA THR A 8 7.08 11.88 12.50
C THR A 8 7.09 10.38 12.26
N PHE A 9 6.23 9.65 12.98
CA PHE A 9 6.15 8.20 12.85
C PHE A 9 5.62 7.78 11.49
N ASP A 10 4.54 8.41 11.02
CA ASP A 10 3.98 8.16 9.69
C ASP A 10 5.00 8.49 8.60
N SER A 11 5.71 9.61 8.74
CA SER A 11 6.76 10.00 7.80
C SER A 11 7.89 8.99 7.78
N THR A 12 8.28 8.47 8.95
CA THR A 12 9.32 7.45 9.06
C THR A 12 8.90 6.14 8.39
N CYS A 13 7.68 5.69 8.63
CA CYS A 13 7.15 4.49 7.97
C CYS A 13 7.10 4.68 6.47
N ARG A 14 6.65 5.82 6.02
CA ARG A 14 6.56 6.12 4.58
C ARG A 14 7.95 6.14 3.95
N THR A 15 8.93 6.74 4.61
CA THR A 15 10.31 6.75 4.15
C THR A 15 10.88 5.34 4.11
N PHE A 16 10.63 4.56 5.15
CA PHE A 16 11.08 3.16 5.22
C PHE A 16 10.55 2.35 4.05
N PHE A 17 9.24 2.37 3.83
CA PHE A 17 8.62 1.57 2.76
C PHE A 17 8.81 2.16 1.36
N SER A 18 9.30 3.39 1.27
CA SER A 18 9.70 3.98 -0.02
C SER A 18 11.05 3.44 -0.49
N ASN A 19 11.81 2.80 0.38
CA ASN A 19 13.04 2.13 0.02
C ASN A 19 12.72 0.72 -0.50
N ASP A 20 13.15 0.42 -1.72
CA ASP A 20 12.82 -0.84 -2.38
C ASP A 20 13.34 -2.06 -1.64
N ILE A 21 14.53 -1.97 -1.03
CA ILE A 21 15.12 -3.06 -0.27
C ILE A 21 14.26 -3.36 0.96
N TYR A 22 13.85 -2.32 1.68
CA TYR A 22 13.04 -2.49 2.89
C TYR A 22 11.62 -2.95 2.55
N PHE A 23 11.04 -2.43 1.49
CA PHE A 23 9.73 -2.87 1.04
C PHE A 23 9.74 -4.37 0.70
N ALA A 24 10.71 -4.80 -0.09
CA ALA A 24 10.84 -6.20 -0.48
C ALA A 24 11.10 -7.10 0.73
N SER A 25 12.01 -6.69 1.61
CA SER A 25 12.36 -7.47 2.80
C SER A 25 11.15 -7.66 3.73
N PHE A 26 10.42 -6.59 3.99
CA PHE A 26 9.22 -6.63 4.83
C PHE A 26 8.14 -7.52 4.21
N SER A 27 7.87 -7.33 2.93
CA SER A 27 6.84 -8.09 2.22
C SER A 27 7.20 -9.58 2.15
N ASN A 28 8.45 -9.90 1.90
CA ASN A 28 8.93 -11.28 1.89
C ASN A 28 8.79 -11.93 3.26
N ALA A 29 9.09 -11.20 4.32
CA ALA A 29 8.97 -11.72 5.69
C ALA A 29 7.52 -12.06 6.02
N ILE A 30 6.59 -11.23 5.63
CA ILE A 30 5.16 -11.39 5.96
C ILE A 30 4.48 -12.42 5.07
N LEU A 31 4.74 -12.36 3.76
CA LEU A 31 3.97 -13.14 2.79
C LEU A 31 4.65 -14.46 2.40
N PHE A 32 5.97 -14.52 2.47
CA PHE A 32 6.74 -15.64 1.91
C PHE A 32 7.74 -16.24 2.89
N ASP A 33 7.52 -16.03 4.17
CA ASP A 33 8.35 -16.64 5.24
C ASP A 33 9.84 -16.31 5.07
N GLY A 34 10.14 -15.09 4.66
CA GLY A 34 11.50 -14.62 4.46
C GLY A 34 12.17 -15.05 3.16
N LYS A 35 11.48 -15.82 2.33
CA LYS A 35 12.02 -16.20 1.02
C LYS A 35 12.09 -15.00 0.10
N GLN A 36 13.13 -14.93 -0.73
CA GLN A 36 13.39 -13.81 -1.65
C GLN A 36 12.52 -13.90 -2.91
N VAL A 37 11.20 -13.83 -2.72
CA VAL A 37 10.21 -13.88 -3.81
C VAL A 37 10.08 -12.51 -4.46
N ILE A 38 9.89 -11.47 -3.64
CA ILE A 38 9.85 -10.09 -4.11
C ILE A 38 11.28 -9.55 -4.13
N ARG A 39 11.72 -9.10 -5.30
CA ARG A 39 13.09 -8.63 -5.51
C ARG A 39 13.12 -7.12 -5.64
N PRO A 40 13.97 -6.41 -4.87
CA PRO A 40 13.99 -4.93 -4.88
C PRO A 40 14.20 -4.34 -6.27
N GLU A 41 15.05 -4.96 -7.07
CA GLU A 41 15.39 -4.47 -8.40
C GLU A 41 14.25 -4.58 -9.42
N ARG A 42 13.19 -5.30 -9.08
CA ARG A 42 12.02 -5.49 -9.96
C ARG A 42 10.82 -4.66 -9.54
N LEU A 43 10.91 -3.89 -8.46
CA LEU A 43 9.80 -3.08 -7.99
C LEU A 43 9.62 -1.85 -8.87
N VAL A 44 8.39 -1.64 -9.31
CA VAL A 44 8.01 -0.43 -10.04
C VAL A 44 6.98 0.30 -9.19
N ARG A 45 7.25 1.56 -8.87
CA ARG A 45 6.30 2.37 -8.10
C ARG A 45 5.06 2.61 -8.94
N TYR A 46 3.92 2.43 -8.32
CA TYR A 46 2.62 2.56 -8.95
C TYR A 46 1.84 3.64 -8.22
N GLU A 47 1.42 4.66 -8.95
CA GLU A 47 0.60 5.72 -8.38
C GLU A 47 -0.87 5.33 -8.44
N ASN A 48 -1.50 5.35 -7.27
CA ASN A 48 -2.90 5.04 -7.13
C ASN A 48 -3.61 6.25 -6.52
N ASP A 49 -4.38 6.96 -7.36
CA ASP A 49 -5.11 8.16 -6.94
C ASP A 49 -6.48 7.84 -6.34
N MET A 50 -6.78 6.58 -6.10
CA MET A 50 -8.10 6.15 -5.64
C MET A 50 -8.47 6.69 -4.27
N SER A 51 -7.48 6.97 -3.43
CA SER A 51 -7.72 7.59 -2.13
C SER A 51 -8.34 8.99 -2.24
N LEU A 52 -8.20 9.65 -3.38
CA LEU A 52 -8.77 10.97 -3.62
C LEU A 52 -10.28 10.92 -3.88
N ILE A 53 -10.81 9.78 -4.24
CA ILE A 53 -12.21 9.62 -4.66
C ILE A 53 -13.11 9.31 -3.45
N ILE A 54 -12.58 8.71 -2.41
CA ILE A 54 -13.37 8.09 -1.34
C ILE A 54 -13.72 9.07 -0.22
N ASP A 55 -12.94 10.11 -0.02
CA ASP A 55 -13.13 11.00 1.12
C ASP A 55 -13.07 12.48 0.71
N ASP A 56 -14.21 12.98 0.29
CA ASP A 56 -14.36 14.37 -0.15
C ASP A 56 -14.20 15.37 1.01
N THR A 57 -14.23 14.91 2.25
CA THR A 57 -14.13 15.78 3.42
C THR A 57 -12.72 16.18 3.77
N LYS A 58 -11.73 15.52 3.21
CA LYS A 58 -10.32 15.78 3.53
C LYS A 58 -9.67 16.68 2.49
N SER A 59 -8.73 17.51 2.95
CA SER A 59 -7.94 18.36 2.08
C SER A 59 -7.09 17.55 1.11
N ALA A 60 -6.69 18.16 0.00
CA ALA A 60 -5.79 17.51 -0.96
C ALA A 60 -4.46 17.08 -0.32
N GLU A 61 -3.96 17.88 0.65
CA GLU A 61 -2.73 17.54 1.36
C GLU A 61 -2.90 16.32 2.26
N ASP A 62 -4.03 16.25 2.99
CA ASP A 62 -4.33 15.09 3.84
C ASP A 62 -4.49 13.83 3.01
N LYS A 63 -5.11 13.93 1.84
CA LYS A 63 -5.24 12.82 0.90
C LYS A 63 -3.88 12.36 0.40
N LYS A 64 -2.98 13.29 0.08
CA LYS A 64 -1.61 12.95 -0.34
C LYS A 64 -0.82 12.26 0.77
N ARG A 65 -0.98 12.71 2.01
CA ARG A 65 -0.28 12.12 3.17
C ARG A 65 -0.70 10.69 3.45
N ARG A 66 -1.92 10.31 3.05
CA ARG A 66 -2.50 8.99 3.31
C ARG A 66 -2.40 8.05 2.12
N ARG A 67 -1.70 8.44 1.08
CA ARG A 67 -1.48 7.55 -0.06
C ARG A 67 -0.72 6.32 0.39
N ASN A 68 -1.29 5.17 0.10
CA ASN A 68 -0.60 3.91 0.29
C ASN A 68 0.61 3.84 -0.61
N ILE A 69 1.66 3.21 -0.13
CA ILE A 69 2.77 2.88 -0.98
C ILE A 69 2.39 1.64 -1.78
N VAL A 70 2.30 1.80 -3.08
CA VAL A 70 1.91 0.73 -3.98
C VAL A 70 3.05 0.45 -4.94
N VAL A 71 3.38 -0.81 -5.09
CA VAL A 71 4.38 -1.25 -6.05
C VAL A 71 3.80 -2.33 -6.95
N LYS A 72 4.31 -2.36 -8.18
CA LYS A 72 4.01 -3.39 -9.16
C LYS A 72 5.25 -4.26 -9.31
N THR A 73 5.07 -5.56 -9.20
CA THR A 73 6.18 -6.50 -9.38
C THR A 73 5.63 -7.86 -9.79
N ASP A 74 6.52 -8.76 -10.19
CA ASP A 74 6.11 -10.13 -10.51
C ASP A 74 6.36 -11.08 -9.34
N VAL A 75 5.46 -12.05 -9.23
CA VAL A 75 5.60 -13.20 -8.33
C VAL A 75 5.45 -14.45 -9.20
N ASP A 76 6.52 -15.21 -9.34
CA ASP A 76 6.54 -16.41 -10.17
C ASP A 76 6.02 -16.16 -11.60
N GLY A 77 6.41 -15.03 -12.18
CA GLY A 77 6.00 -14.65 -13.52
C GLY A 77 4.64 -14.00 -13.64
N VAL A 78 3.91 -13.84 -12.54
CA VAL A 78 2.61 -13.18 -12.52
C VAL A 78 2.77 -11.77 -11.96
N CYS A 79 2.34 -10.78 -12.74
CA CYS A 79 2.36 -9.38 -12.30
C CYS A 79 1.32 -9.16 -11.21
N CYS A 80 1.74 -8.53 -10.11
CA CYS A 80 0.89 -8.24 -8.96
C CYS A 80 1.11 -6.82 -8.47
N LEU A 81 0.09 -6.25 -7.83
CA LEU A 81 0.20 -5.00 -7.11
C LEU A 81 0.26 -5.29 -5.61
N PHE A 82 1.27 -4.75 -4.96
CA PHE A 82 1.43 -4.86 -3.51
C PHE A 82 1.36 -3.48 -2.89
N SER A 83 0.61 -3.35 -1.82
CA SER A 83 0.56 -2.10 -1.06
C SER A 83 0.72 -2.36 0.42
N ILE A 84 1.32 -1.39 1.10
CA ILE A 84 1.46 -1.38 2.54
C ILE A 84 0.74 -0.15 3.07
N GLU A 85 -0.20 -0.36 3.97
CA GLU A 85 -0.92 0.71 4.65
C GLU A 85 -0.56 0.69 6.12
N HIS A 86 -0.06 1.83 6.62
CA HIS A 86 0.30 1.99 8.01
C HIS A 86 -0.89 2.52 8.80
N GLN A 87 -1.19 1.87 9.94
CA GLN A 87 -2.24 2.28 10.87
C GLN A 87 -1.69 2.36 12.27
N SER A 88 -1.86 3.51 12.91
CA SER A 88 -1.48 3.71 14.32
C SER A 88 -2.67 3.56 15.27
N THR A 89 -3.89 3.58 14.75
CA THR A 89 -5.12 3.41 15.53
C THR A 89 -5.96 2.28 14.96
N ILE A 90 -6.79 1.69 15.81
CA ILE A 90 -7.73 0.67 15.35
C ILE A 90 -8.82 1.32 14.50
N ASP A 91 -8.96 0.88 13.27
CA ASP A 91 -10.03 1.30 12.38
C ASP A 91 -10.90 0.07 12.10
N LYS A 92 -12.10 0.08 12.65
CA LYS A 92 -13.05 -1.02 12.49
C LYS A 92 -13.51 -1.19 11.04
N ASN A 93 -13.38 -0.14 10.24
CA ASN A 93 -13.82 -0.13 8.84
C ASN A 93 -12.67 -0.41 7.86
N MET A 94 -11.50 -0.81 8.37
CA MET A 94 -10.32 -1.02 7.53
C MET A 94 -10.56 -2.05 6.44
N VAL A 95 -11.25 -3.14 6.75
CA VAL A 95 -11.56 -4.18 5.76
C VAL A 95 -12.40 -3.61 4.62
N ILE A 96 -13.39 -2.80 4.96
CA ILE A 96 -14.27 -2.16 3.96
C ILE A 96 -13.47 -1.18 3.12
N ARG A 97 -12.62 -0.38 3.76
CA ARG A 97 -11.77 0.60 3.04
C ARG A 97 -10.82 -0.10 2.08
N CYS A 98 -10.14 -1.15 2.53
CA CYS A 98 -9.24 -1.93 1.68
C CYS A 98 -9.98 -2.58 0.52
N GLY A 99 -11.15 -3.18 0.77
CA GLY A 99 -11.98 -3.76 -0.27
C GLY A 99 -12.43 -2.73 -1.29
N ASN A 100 -12.75 -1.53 -0.83
CA ASN A 100 -13.13 -0.43 -1.71
C ASN A 100 -11.97 0.01 -2.61
N TYR A 101 -10.76 0.15 -2.05
CA TYR A 101 -9.56 0.46 -2.82
C TYR A 101 -9.28 -0.61 -3.88
N GLU A 102 -9.38 -1.88 -3.52
CA GLU A 102 -9.20 -2.99 -4.45
C GLU A 102 -10.20 -2.91 -5.60
N MET A 103 -11.47 -2.70 -5.27
CA MET A 103 -12.53 -2.65 -6.28
C MET A 103 -12.34 -1.49 -7.24
N LEU A 104 -11.97 -0.31 -6.72
CA LEU A 104 -11.72 0.86 -7.55
C LEU A 104 -10.54 0.61 -8.51
N GLU A 105 -9.48 -0.05 -8.05
CA GLU A 105 -8.35 -0.40 -8.90
C GLU A 105 -8.79 -1.39 -9.99
N TYR A 106 -9.57 -2.41 -9.64
CA TYR A 106 -10.08 -3.34 -10.63
C TYR A 106 -10.99 -2.66 -11.66
N LEU A 107 -11.84 -1.74 -11.22
CA LEU A 107 -12.67 -0.96 -12.15
C LEU A 107 -11.82 -0.12 -13.10
N LYS A 108 -10.73 0.47 -12.59
CA LYS A 108 -9.78 1.19 -13.42
C LYS A 108 -9.12 0.27 -14.44
N GLN A 109 -8.72 -0.92 -14.01
CA GLN A 109 -8.12 -1.92 -14.91
C GLN A 109 -9.08 -2.35 -16.01
N LEU A 110 -10.36 -2.52 -15.68
CA LEU A 110 -11.38 -2.92 -16.66
C LEU A 110 -11.55 -1.89 -17.79
N LYS A 111 -11.23 -0.62 -17.53
CA LYS A 111 -11.27 0.43 -18.55
C LYS A 111 -10.10 0.34 -19.53
N ASN A 112 -9.05 -0.39 -19.18
CA ASN A 112 -7.89 -0.54 -20.05
C ASN A 112 -8.11 -1.73 -20.99
N LYS A 113 -8.49 -1.44 -22.22
CA LYS A 113 -8.82 -2.46 -23.25
C LYS A 113 -7.60 -3.29 -23.67
N LYS A 114 -6.39 -2.87 -23.33
CA LYS A 114 -5.16 -3.59 -23.64
C LYS A 114 -4.86 -4.70 -22.62
N LEU A 115 -5.46 -4.65 -21.44
CA LEU A 115 -5.26 -5.68 -20.43
C LEU A 115 -6.05 -6.94 -20.79
N LYS A 116 -5.36 -8.07 -20.81
CA LYS A 116 -5.97 -9.37 -21.08
C LYS A 116 -6.54 -10.03 -19.83
N ARG A 117 -6.06 -9.63 -18.65
CA ARG A 117 -6.52 -10.14 -17.36
C ARG A 117 -6.27 -9.09 -16.29
N LEU A 118 -7.03 -9.18 -15.20
CA LEU A 118 -6.83 -8.31 -14.06
C LEU A 118 -5.50 -8.62 -13.37
N VAL A 119 -4.83 -7.57 -12.90
CA VAL A 119 -3.61 -7.67 -12.11
C VAL A 119 -4.01 -7.85 -10.64
N PRO A 120 -3.65 -8.98 -10.00
CA PRO A 120 -4.01 -9.22 -8.62
C PRO A 120 -3.42 -8.18 -7.67
N GLN A 121 -4.12 -7.95 -6.57
CA GLN A 121 -3.72 -6.98 -5.56
C GLN A 121 -3.55 -7.66 -4.22
N VAL A 122 -2.50 -7.27 -3.48
CA VAL A 122 -2.27 -7.67 -2.10
C VAL A 122 -2.09 -6.41 -1.28
N ILE A 123 -2.88 -6.27 -0.22
CA ILE A 123 -2.79 -5.14 0.69
C ILE A 123 -2.33 -5.65 2.05
N ILE A 124 -1.20 -5.12 2.53
CA ILE A 124 -0.68 -5.39 3.86
C ILE A 124 -1.05 -4.21 4.75
N VAL A 125 -1.76 -4.46 5.84
CA VAL A 125 -2.05 -3.44 6.84
C VAL A 125 -1.05 -3.62 7.99
N PHE A 126 -0.22 -2.61 8.18
CA PHE A 126 0.81 -2.60 9.21
C PHE A 126 0.33 -1.77 10.39
N TYR A 127 -0.05 -2.46 11.47
CA TYR A 127 -0.59 -1.82 12.66
C TYR A 127 0.50 -1.64 13.72
N THR A 128 0.68 -0.40 14.19
CA THR A 128 1.69 -0.05 15.19
C THR A 128 1.09 0.53 16.47
N GLY A 129 -0.21 0.40 16.67
CA GLY A 129 -0.88 0.91 17.87
C GLY A 129 -0.66 0.02 19.09
N ASP A 130 -0.98 0.57 20.26
CA ASP A 130 -0.81 -0.12 21.54
C ASP A 130 -2.00 -1.02 21.90
N LYS A 131 -3.14 -0.84 21.27
CA LYS A 131 -4.33 -1.65 21.54
C LYS A 131 -4.35 -2.90 20.69
N LYS A 132 -4.59 -4.00 21.35
CA LYS A 132 -4.73 -5.30 20.68
C LYS A 132 -6.18 -5.59 20.34
#